data_a2fc0f1bf909cd08492ebea081241e1b
#
_entry.id   a2fc0f1bf909cd08492ebea081241e1b
#
_cell.length_a   1.000
_cell.length_b   1.000
_cell.length_c   1.000
_cell.angle_alpha   90.00
_cell.angle_beta   90.00
_cell.angle_gamma   90.00
#
_symmetry.space_group_name_H-M   'P 1'
#
loop_
_entity.id
_entity.type
_entity.pdbx_description
1 polymer ?
#
loop_
_entity_poly.entity_id
_entity_poly.type
_entity_poly.pdbx_seq_one_letter_code
_entity_poly.pdbx_strand_id
1 'polypeptide(L)'
;PDKSWQPPFVTLETTMGDVTLELYWKHAPNTCRNFAELARRGYYNGVKFHRIIPDFMIQGGDPTATGRGGASIYGKTFQDEIHPDLKHTGAGILSMANAGPDTNGSQFFLTLGPTQWLDGKHAIFGRVHSGMAVVHRMGRVPTDNNDQPLEDVKVVRAYPRMK
;
A
#
# COMPACT_ATOMS: atom_id res chain seq x y z
N PRO A 1 -18.42 0.78 9.43
CA PRO A 1 -18.12 0.04 10.66
C PRO A 1 -17.72 0.97 11.79
N ASP A 2 -17.94 0.57 13.02
CA ASP A 2 -17.59 1.36 14.18
C ASP A 2 -16.08 1.26 14.51
N LYS A 3 -15.65 1.99 15.54
CA LYS A 3 -14.23 2.07 15.90
C LYS A 3 -13.65 0.74 16.39
N SER A 4 -14.48 -0.22 16.81
CA SER A 4 -14.01 -1.53 17.24
C SER A 4 -13.64 -2.43 16.06
N TRP A 5 -14.08 -2.09 14.85
CA TRP A 5 -13.77 -2.83 13.64
C TRP A 5 -12.32 -2.53 13.24
N GLN A 6 -11.44 -3.47 13.54
CA GLN A 6 -10.02 -3.36 13.28
C GLN A 6 -9.48 -4.69 12.74
N PRO A 7 -9.80 -5.03 11.47
CA PRO A 7 -9.28 -6.25 10.89
C PRO A 7 -7.75 -6.24 10.90
N PRO A 8 -7.12 -7.30 11.44
CA PRO A 8 -5.66 -7.33 11.52
C PRO A 8 -4.98 -7.49 10.16
N PHE A 9 -5.71 -7.99 9.16
CA PHE A 9 -5.14 -8.29 7.85
C PHE A 9 -6.00 -7.74 6.72
N VAL A 10 -5.34 -7.41 5.60
CA VAL A 10 -5.98 -7.20 4.30
C VAL A 10 -5.27 -8.10 3.30
N THR A 11 -6.04 -8.87 2.53
CA THR A 11 -5.50 -9.69 1.46
C THR A 11 -5.71 -8.98 0.13
N LEU A 12 -4.64 -8.93 -0.66
CA LEU A 12 -4.67 -8.49 -2.05
C LEU A 12 -4.57 -9.71 -2.95
N GLU A 13 -5.65 -10.05 -3.64
CA GLU A 13 -5.61 -11.05 -4.71
C GLU A 13 -5.14 -10.33 -5.97
N THR A 14 -3.90 -10.57 -6.36
CA THR A 14 -3.34 -9.88 -7.52
C THR A 14 -3.28 -10.79 -8.73
N THR A 15 -3.05 -10.21 -9.90
CA THR A 15 -2.86 -10.98 -11.13
C THR A 15 -1.61 -11.87 -11.08
N MET A 16 -0.73 -11.69 -10.10
CA MET A 16 0.48 -12.48 -9.93
C MET A 16 0.46 -13.39 -8.69
N GLY A 17 -0.63 -13.38 -7.94
CA GLY A 17 -0.81 -14.19 -6.74
C GLY A 17 -1.30 -13.36 -5.55
N ASP A 18 -1.46 -14.02 -4.41
CA ASP A 18 -2.03 -13.41 -3.21
C ASP A 18 -0.95 -12.84 -2.31
N VAL A 19 -1.24 -11.67 -1.76
CA VAL A 19 -0.40 -11.01 -0.76
C VAL A 19 -1.29 -10.65 0.41
N THR A 20 -0.94 -11.11 1.61
CA THR A 20 -1.66 -10.74 2.83
C THR A 20 -0.82 -9.77 3.63
N LEU A 21 -1.43 -8.65 4.00
CA LEU A 21 -0.80 -7.55 4.71
C LEU A 21 -1.29 -7.54 6.15
N GLU A 22 -0.36 -7.41 7.10
CA GLU A 22 -0.68 -7.17 8.51
C GLU A 22 -0.72 -5.67 8.76
N LEU A 23 -1.75 -5.19 9.45
CA LEU A 23 -1.95 -3.77 9.71
C LEU A 23 -1.52 -3.38 11.12
N TYR A 24 -0.83 -2.24 11.24
CA TYR A 24 -0.31 -1.74 12.53
C TYR A 24 -1.30 -0.75 13.14
N TRP A 25 -2.44 -1.26 13.63
CA TRP A 25 -3.50 -0.43 14.17
C TRP A 25 -3.07 0.44 15.36
N LYS A 26 -2.15 -0.06 16.18
CA LYS A 26 -1.68 0.70 17.34
C LYS A 26 -0.81 1.88 16.96
N HIS A 27 -0.05 1.75 15.87
CA HIS A 27 0.92 2.76 15.44
C HIS A 27 0.31 3.79 14.51
N ALA A 28 -0.62 3.38 13.65
CA ALA A 28 -1.22 4.23 12.62
C ALA A 28 -2.70 3.92 12.44
N PRO A 29 -3.53 4.21 13.47
CA PRO A 29 -4.93 3.78 13.48
C PRO A 29 -5.77 4.39 12.37
N ASN A 30 -5.59 5.65 12.05
CA ASN A 30 -6.38 6.31 10.99
C ASN A 30 -5.96 5.82 9.61
N THR A 31 -4.67 5.59 9.41
CA THR A 31 -4.14 5.07 8.15
C THR A 31 -4.61 3.65 7.91
N CYS A 32 -4.58 2.79 8.94
CA CYS A 32 -5.09 1.42 8.84
C CYS A 32 -6.59 1.40 8.56
N ARG A 33 -7.35 2.28 9.22
CA ARG A 33 -8.81 2.37 8.99
C ARG A 33 -9.12 2.79 7.55
N ASN A 34 -8.37 3.77 7.05
CA ASN A 34 -8.51 4.20 5.66
C ASN A 34 -8.31 3.03 4.69
N PHE A 35 -7.20 2.33 4.84
CA PHE A 35 -6.83 1.23 3.96
C PHE A 35 -7.81 0.06 4.04
N ALA A 36 -8.16 -0.36 5.26
CA ALA A 36 -9.09 -1.45 5.47
C ALA A 36 -10.49 -1.14 4.95
N GLU A 37 -10.96 0.09 5.15
CA GLU A 37 -12.28 0.50 4.69
C GLU A 37 -12.32 0.64 3.17
N LEU A 38 -11.28 1.19 2.54
CA LEU A 38 -11.19 1.25 1.09
C LEU A 38 -11.21 -0.17 0.50
N ALA A 39 -10.49 -1.11 1.12
CA ALA A 39 -10.52 -2.52 0.70
C ALA A 39 -11.94 -3.09 0.83
N ARG A 40 -12.61 -2.86 1.97
CA ARG A 40 -13.97 -3.35 2.21
C ARG A 40 -14.97 -2.82 1.17
N ARG A 41 -14.80 -1.57 0.75
CA ARG A 41 -15.69 -0.93 -0.24
C ARG A 41 -15.42 -1.39 -1.67
N GLY A 42 -14.39 -2.22 -1.89
CA GLY A 42 -14.01 -2.62 -3.25
C GLY A 42 -13.25 -1.55 -4.02
N TYR A 43 -12.77 -0.53 -3.33
CA TYR A 43 -12.11 0.62 -3.97
C TYR A 43 -10.87 0.22 -4.75
N TYR A 44 -10.12 -0.77 -4.25
CA TYR A 44 -8.88 -1.22 -4.88
C TYR A 44 -9.08 -2.29 -5.96
N ASN A 45 -10.31 -2.79 -6.13
CA ASN A 45 -10.56 -3.86 -7.10
C ASN A 45 -10.30 -3.35 -8.53
N GLY A 46 -9.49 -4.10 -9.27
CA GLY A 46 -9.11 -3.74 -10.64
C GLY A 46 -8.04 -2.66 -10.76
N VAL A 47 -7.49 -2.17 -9.64
CA VAL A 47 -6.53 -1.06 -9.64
C VAL A 47 -5.12 -1.58 -9.86
N LYS A 48 -4.37 -0.89 -10.73
CA LYS A 48 -3.03 -1.31 -11.14
C LYS A 48 -1.97 -0.91 -10.13
N PHE A 49 -0.89 -1.69 -10.09
CA PHE A 49 0.39 -1.22 -9.56
C PHE A 49 1.05 -0.42 -10.69
N HIS A 50 0.84 0.88 -10.67
CA HIS A 50 1.20 1.76 -11.78
C HIS A 50 2.67 2.19 -11.79
N ARG A 51 3.41 1.92 -10.70
CA ARG A 51 4.81 2.29 -10.58
C ARG A 51 5.57 1.20 -9.85
N ILE A 52 6.52 0.61 -10.54
CA ILE A 52 7.38 -0.44 -9.99
C ILE A 52 8.82 -0.09 -10.31
N ILE A 53 9.64 0.04 -9.26
CA ILE A 53 11.07 0.33 -9.40
C ILE A 53 11.81 -0.84 -8.75
N PRO A 54 12.59 -1.63 -9.53
CA PRO A 54 13.32 -2.78 -8.98
C PRO A 54 14.18 -2.38 -7.78
N ASP A 55 14.22 -3.24 -6.78
CA ASP A 55 14.98 -3.07 -5.55
C ASP A 55 14.52 -1.92 -4.66
N PHE A 56 13.52 -1.15 -5.10
CA PHE A 56 12.97 -0.03 -4.34
C PHE A 56 11.58 -0.34 -3.81
N MET A 57 10.55 -0.33 -4.67
CA MET A 57 9.18 -0.51 -4.21
C MET A 57 8.22 -0.82 -5.35
N ILE A 58 7.03 -1.33 -4.98
CA ILE A 58 5.88 -1.43 -5.88
C ILE A 58 4.78 -0.53 -5.32
N GLN A 59 4.20 0.31 -6.16
CA GLN A 59 3.22 1.32 -5.76
C GLN A 59 1.91 1.13 -6.52
N GLY A 60 0.80 1.20 -5.77
CA GLY A 60 -0.54 1.08 -6.32
C GLY A 60 -1.54 1.91 -5.54
N GLY A 61 -2.82 1.60 -5.73
CA GLY A 61 -3.90 2.24 -4.99
C GLY A 61 -4.49 3.48 -5.63
N ASP A 62 -4.04 3.87 -6.81
CA ASP A 62 -4.60 5.00 -7.56
C ASP A 62 -5.54 4.46 -8.64
N PRO A 63 -6.87 4.67 -8.50
CA PRO A 63 -7.83 4.17 -9.51
C PRO A 63 -7.59 4.73 -10.91
N THR A 64 -6.94 5.90 -11.02
CA THR A 64 -6.63 6.51 -12.32
C THR A 64 -5.30 6.02 -12.90
N ALA A 65 -4.49 5.33 -12.09
CA ALA A 65 -3.15 4.81 -12.47
C ALA A 65 -2.20 5.89 -13.00
N THR A 66 -2.40 7.16 -12.61
CA THR A 66 -1.56 8.29 -13.04
C THR A 66 -0.52 8.69 -12.01
N GLY A 67 -0.66 8.22 -10.77
CA GLY A 67 0.14 8.68 -9.62
C GLY A 67 -0.42 9.93 -8.97
N ARG A 68 -1.47 10.52 -9.52
CA ARG A 68 -2.06 11.77 -9.02
C ARG A 68 -3.49 11.61 -8.52
N GLY A 69 -4.06 10.42 -8.63
CA GLY A 69 -5.44 10.16 -8.25
C GLY A 69 -5.57 9.48 -6.92
N GLY A 70 -6.82 9.18 -6.59
CA GLY A 70 -7.17 8.51 -5.36
C GLY A 70 -7.56 9.47 -4.26
N ALA A 71 -8.44 9.00 -3.37
CA ALA A 71 -8.91 9.78 -2.22
C ALA A 71 -9.05 8.88 -1.01
N SER A 72 -8.96 9.48 0.18
CA SER A 72 -9.15 8.76 1.43
C SER A 72 -10.63 8.68 1.82
N ILE A 73 -10.91 7.91 2.86
CA ILE A 73 -12.26 7.85 3.44
C ILE A 73 -12.61 9.12 4.23
N TYR A 74 -11.61 9.96 4.55
CA TYR A 74 -11.77 11.18 5.37
C TYR A 74 -11.95 12.43 4.52
N GLY A 75 -11.94 12.32 3.21
CA GLY A 75 -11.88 13.39 2.26
C GLY A 75 -10.78 13.11 1.25
N LYS A 76 -10.31 14.12 0.51
CA LYS A 76 -9.26 13.86 -0.47
C LYS A 76 -7.97 13.35 0.18
N THR A 77 -7.53 14.01 1.25
CA THR A 77 -6.29 13.67 1.96
C THR A 77 -6.48 13.68 3.47
N PHE A 78 -5.51 13.09 4.18
CA PHE A 78 -5.48 13.12 5.65
C PHE A 78 -4.05 13.16 6.15
N GLN A 79 -3.91 13.46 7.44
CA GLN A 79 -2.62 13.72 8.09
C GLN A 79 -1.76 12.47 8.21
N ASP A 80 -0.45 12.69 8.18
CA ASP A 80 0.54 11.64 8.44
C ASP A 80 0.43 11.12 9.88
N GLU A 81 0.64 9.82 10.02
CA GLU A 81 0.80 9.17 11.33
C GLU A 81 2.19 8.54 11.38
N ILE A 82 3.20 9.38 11.59
CA ILE A 82 4.59 8.92 11.66
C ILE A 82 4.89 8.48 13.08
N HIS A 83 5.27 7.20 13.23
CA HIS A 83 5.63 6.66 14.54
C HIS A 83 7.16 6.47 14.62
N PRO A 84 7.80 6.95 15.69
CA PRO A 84 9.27 6.93 15.78
C PRO A 84 9.88 5.52 15.81
N ASP A 85 9.10 4.51 16.22
CA ASP A 85 9.58 3.13 16.26
C ASP A 85 9.54 2.42 14.90
N LEU A 86 8.90 3.02 13.90
CA LEU A 86 8.74 2.40 12.59
C LEU A 86 9.66 3.05 11.57
N LYS A 87 10.50 2.21 10.95
CA LYS A 87 11.47 2.63 9.93
C LYS A 87 11.38 1.71 8.73
N HIS A 88 11.77 2.24 7.56
CA HIS A 88 11.79 1.47 6.31
C HIS A 88 13.08 0.64 6.26
N THR A 89 13.17 -0.40 7.08
CA THR A 89 14.41 -1.14 7.33
C THR A 89 14.69 -2.28 6.38
N GLY A 90 13.72 -2.67 5.56
CA GLY A 90 13.88 -3.81 4.65
C GLY A 90 12.72 -3.95 3.70
N ALA A 91 12.65 -5.11 3.04
CA ALA A 91 11.58 -5.43 2.10
C ALA A 91 10.28 -5.76 2.83
N GLY A 92 9.14 -5.50 2.17
CA GLY A 92 7.83 -5.90 2.68
C GLY A 92 7.17 -4.90 3.62
N ILE A 93 7.68 -3.69 3.71
CA ILE A 93 7.07 -2.62 4.53
C ILE A 93 5.92 -1.99 3.74
N LEU A 94 4.76 -1.89 4.38
CA LEU A 94 3.57 -1.23 3.81
C LEU A 94 3.52 0.21 4.31
N SER A 95 3.57 1.16 3.38
CA SER A 95 3.71 2.58 3.69
C SER A 95 2.86 3.41 2.72
N MET A 96 2.48 4.62 3.14
CA MET A 96 1.66 5.51 2.32
C MET A 96 2.48 6.32 1.35
N ALA A 97 2.07 6.31 0.08
CA ALA A 97 2.54 7.29 -0.89
C ALA A 97 1.92 8.65 -0.57
N ASN A 98 2.63 9.73 -0.88
CA ASN A 98 2.12 11.08 -0.67
C ASN A 98 2.80 12.06 -1.64
N ALA A 99 2.30 13.31 -1.65
CA ALA A 99 2.83 14.42 -2.43
C ALA A 99 3.40 15.51 -1.52
N GLY A 100 3.88 15.14 -0.34
CA GLY A 100 4.38 16.03 0.70
C GLY A 100 3.67 15.80 2.01
N PRO A 101 3.96 16.60 3.05
CA PRO A 101 3.36 16.41 4.37
C PRO A 101 1.83 16.44 4.33
N ASP A 102 1.21 15.50 5.04
CA ASP A 102 -0.23 15.45 5.29
C ASP A 102 -1.07 15.40 4.01
N THR A 103 -0.60 14.61 3.01
CA THR A 103 -1.31 14.44 1.74
C THR A 103 -1.64 12.98 1.45
N ASN A 104 -1.92 12.19 2.47
CA ASN A 104 -2.28 10.77 2.31
C ASN A 104 -3.66 10.62 1.69
N GLY A 105 -3.77 9.80 0.67
CA GLY A 105 -5.05 9.49 0.01
C GLY A 105 -5.32 8.00 0.02
N SER A 106 -5.28 7.37 -1.17
CA SER A 106 -5.48 5.93 -1.31
C SER A 106 -4.22 5.19 -1.76
N GLN A 107 -3.20 5.89 -2.24
CA GLN A 107 -2.01 5.26 -2.79
C GLN A 107 -1.08 4.75 -1.68
N PHE A 108 -0.53 3.57 -1.91
CA PHE A 108 0.39 2.91 -0.98
C PHE A 108 1.51 2.24 -1.76
N PHE A 109 2.57 1.87 -1.04
CA PHE A 109 3.64 1.08 -1.64
C PHE A 109 4.11 -0.01 -0.69
N LEU A 110 4.72 -1.03 -1.29
CA LEU A 110 5.41 -2.10 -0.58
C LEU A 110 6.87 -2.03 -0.95
N THR A 111 7.75 -1.98 0.04
CA THR A 111 9.19 -1.88 -0.20
C THR A 111 9.76 -3.20 -0.69
N LEU A 112 10.83 -3.11 -1.48
CA LEU A 112 11.57 -4.27 -1.99
C LEU A 112 12.96 -4.39 -1.34
N GLY A 113 13.31 -3.45 -0.48
CA GLY A 113 14.56 -3.39 0.24
C GLY A 113 14.53 -2.24 1.22
N PRO A 114 15.64 -1.94 1.92
CA PRO A 114 15.71 -0.80 2.82
C PRO A 114 15.55 0.52 2.06
N THR A 115 14.71 1.43 2.60
CA THR A 115 14.44 2.74 1.99
C THR A 115 14.47 3.82 3.06
N GLN A 116 15.60 3.92 3.79
CA GLN A 116 15.72 4.79 4.98
C GLN A 116 15.48 6.28 4.67
N TRP A 117 15.72 6.72 3.44
CA TRP A 117 15.45 8.12 3.06
C TRP A 117 13.96 8.48 3.13
N LEU A 118 13.08 7.50 3.25
CA LEU A 118 11.64 7.72 3.40
C LEU A 118 11.21 7.83 4.87
N ASP A 119 12.09 7.52 5.81
CA ASP A 119 11.76 7.57 7.24
C ASP A 119 11.38 8.98 7.66
N GLY A 120 10.30 9.09 8.42
CA GLY A 120 9.79 10.37 8.88
C GLY A 120 8.98 11.14 7.83
N LYS A 121 8.91 10.66 6.58
CA LYS A 121 8.20 11.33 5.49
C LYS A 121 7.00 10.54 4.99
N HIS A 122 7.02 9.24 5.16
CA HIS A 122 5.95 8.33 4.72
C HIS A 122 5.47 7.51 5.91
N ALA A 123 4.15 7.46 6.10
CA ALA A 123 3.54 6.75 7.23
C ALA A 123 3.55 5.25 6.99
N ILE A 124 4.34 4.53 7.78
CA ILE A 124 4.33 3.06 7.79
C ILE A 124 3.11 2.61 8.57
N PHE A 125 2.32 1.69 7.99
CA PHE A 125 1.11 1.22 8.66
C PHE A 125 0.92 -0.30 8.60
N GLY A 126 1.90 -1.06 8.11
CA GLY A 126 1.82 -2.50 8.08
C GLY A 126 3.02 -3.16 7.44
N ARG A 127 2.88 -4.44 7.17
CA ARG A 127 3.92 -5.24 6.50
C ARG A 127 3.29 -6.41 5.77
N VAL A 128 4.06 -7.01 4.87
CA VAL A 128 3.68 -8.27 4.23
C VAL A 128 3.74 -9.37 5.29
N HIS A 129 2.59 -10.03 5.52
CA HIS A 129 2.47 -11.17 6.41
C HIS A 129 2.74 -12.47 5.67
N SER A 130 2.19 -12.61 4.45
CA SER A 130 2.44 -13.74 3.57
C SER A 130 2.38 -13.28 2.11
N GLY A 131 3.06 -14.02 1.22
CA GLY A 131 3.10 -13.68 -0.19
C GLY A 131 4.29 -12.83 -0.59
N MET A 132 5.37 -12.79 0.21
CA MET A 132 6.55 -12.00 -0.14
C MET A 132 7.17 -12.45 -1.48
N ALA A 133 7.09 -13.74 -1.80
CA ALA A 133 7.55 -14.25 -3.10
C ALA A 133 6.79 -13.62 -4.27
N VAL A 134 5.49 -13.37 -4.09
CA VAL A 134 4.66 -12.66 -5.09
C VAL A 134 5.16 -11.23 -5.24
N VAL A 135 5.39 -10.54 -4.13
CA VAL A 135 5.88 -9.15 -4.14
C VAL A 135 7.24 -9.06 -4.85
N HIS A 136 8.14 -10.00 -4.59
CA HIS A 136 9.43 -10.04 -5.28
C HIS A 136 9.28 -10.25 -6.79
N ARG A 137 8.36 -11.12 -7.22
CA ARG A 137 8.10 -11.31 -8.65
C ARG A 137 7.51 -10.05 -9.27
N MET A 138 6.59 -9.38 -8.58
CA MET A 138 6.03 -8.11 -9.05
C MET A 138 7.13 -7.06 -9.24
N GLY A 139 8.10 -7.04 -8.34
CA GLY A 139 9.22 -6.09 -8.40
C GLY A 139 10.17 -6.32 -9.56
N ARG A 140 10.04 -7.44 -10.28
CA ARG A 140 10.92 -7.81 -11.39
C ARG A 140 10.24 -7.76 -12.75
N VAL A 141 8.99 -7.33 -12.83
CA VAL A 141 8.31 -7.24 -14.13
C VAL A 141 8.96 -6.17 -15.02
N PRO A 142 8.96 -6.35 -16.34
CA PRO A 142 9.45 -5.32 -17.25
C PRO A 142 8.61 -4.06 -17.15
N THR A 143 9.27 -2.91 -17.15
CA THR A 143 8.65 -1.59 -17.06
C THR A 143 9.13 -0.70 -18.20
N ASP A 144 8.37 0.39 -18.44
CA ASP A 144 8.76 1.41 -19.42
C ASP A 144 9.62 2.49 -18.76
N ASN A 145 9.93 3.57 -19.50
CA ASN A 145 10.77 4.64 -19.00
C ASN A 145 10.14 5.46 -17.88
N ASN A 146 8.84 5.26 -17.63
CA ASN A 146 8.11 5.93 -16.54
C ASN A 146 7.86 4.98 -15.37
N ASP A 147 8.55 3.83 -15.33
CA ASP A 147 8.43 2.82 -14.28
C ASP A 147 7.05 2.16 -14.23
N GLN A 148 6.30 2.23 -15.33
CA GLN A 148 5.00 1.53 -15.45
C GLN A 148 5.22 0.13 -16.01
N PRO A 149 4.59 -0.90 -15.41
CA PRO A 149 4.67 -2.25 -15.99
C PRO A 149 4.18 -2.29 -17.43
N LEU A 150 4.92 -3.01 -18.29
CA LEU A 150 4.53 -3.19 -19.69
C LEU A 150 3.26 -4.01 -19.80
N GLU A 151 3.10 -5.03 -18.96
CA GLU A 151 1.86 -5.77 -18.80
C GLU A 151 1.23 -5.39 -17.46
N ASP A 152 -0.08 -5.17 -17.43
CA ASP A 152 -0.77 -4.72 -16.23
C ASP A 152 -0.60 -5.71 -15.08
N VAL A 153 -0.17 -5.20 -13.93
CA VAL A 153 -0.17 -5.89 -12.65
C VAL A 153 -1.26 -5.25 -11.81
N LYS A 154 -2.29 -6.01 -11.48
CA LYS A 154 -3.51 -5.46 -10.85
C LYS A 154 -3.85 -6.15 -9.56
N VAL A 155 -4.50 -5.41 -8.67
CA VAL A 155 -5.30 -6.00 -7.59
C VAL A 155 -6.61 -6.47 -8.22
N VAL A 156 -6.83 -7.76 -8.26
CA VAL A 156 -8.12 -8.32 -8.74
C VAL A 156 -9.19 -8.02 -7.71
N ARG A 157 -8.87 -8.28 -6.43
CA ARG A 157 -9.76 -8.01 -5.31
C ARG A 157 -8.92 -7.78 -4.05
N ALA A 158 -9.32 -6.79 -3.25
CA ALA A 158 -8.76 -6.57 -1.93
C ALA A 158 -9.87 -6.71 -0.89
N TYR A 159 -9.58 -7.35 0.24
CA TYR A 159 -10.58 -7.52 1.29
C TYR A 159 -9.93 -7.64 2.67
N PRO A 160 -10.58 -7.07 3.71
CA PRO A 160 -10.10 -7.22 5.08
C PRO A 160 -10.39 -8.60 5.62
N ARG A 161 -9.54 -9.08 6.51
CA ARG A 161 -9.68 -10.38 7.15
C ARG A 161 -9.46 -10.25 8.65
N MET A 162 -10.29 -10.97 9.41
CA MET A 162 -10.14 -11.05 10.87
C MET A 162 -9.14 -12.11 11.29
N LYS A 163 -8.79 -13.00 10.38
CA LYS A 163 -7.78 -14.06 10.63
C LYS A 163 -6.90 -14.28 9.42
#